data_a9cb4944e39f2530f2c6cafb44c63f54
#
_entry.id   a9cb4944e39f2530f2c6cafb44c63f54
#
_cell.length_a   1.000
_cell.length_b   1.000
_cell.length_c   1.000
_cell.angle_alpha   90.00
_cell.angle_beta   90.00
_cell.angle_gamma   90.00
#
_symmetry.space_group_name_H-M   'P 1'
#
loop_
_entity.id
_entity.type
_entity.pdbx_description
1 polymer ?
#
loop_
_entity_poly.entity_id
_entity_poly.type
_entity_poly.pdbx_seq_one_letter_code
_entity_poly.pdbx_strand_id
1 'polypeptide(L)'
;MRPDHKTIARFRQNNPKALKNVFRDFVRFCVGLGLYGKELIAIDGSKFKAWNGKDRNYTKGKIQDRIRRAEEKIAAYLEELERTDKETESEDQARTIEAAILALVERRTELEGYLERITCGEETQVSLTDPDSRLMKTKDGMSVCLNVQTAVDGKNKMVVEFAVCNQVQDKNLMSPMAEKASEILEADHMTIVADNGYDSVSDVAQVLAGNNIPVVCGGDYEFWYPTTAEEAEVTTGYDETIARSVYIPSRNIYICPMGKFLYPSCYITKKHIAKYGNPSACSHCPKKCTTMRYFYVERMIKKSEFSKECDMSPVPLKKIRILQNKAISSQRKCIVEHPFGTVKHDMGVRQLLLRGIQKAEGELSLTFLAFNMKRALNIVGIKNLMAALG
;
A
#
# COMPACT_ATOMS: atom_id res chain seq x y z
N MET A 1 -0.05 37.03 21.69
CA MET A 1 0.77 36.97 20.46
C MET A 1 0.09 35.99 19.48
N ARG A 2 -0.17 36.38 18.23
CA ARG A 2 -0.64 35.44 17.19
C ARG A 2 0.58 34.91 16.45
N PRO A 3 0.83 33.59 16.40
CA PRO A 3 1.91 33.05 15.62
C PRO A 3 1.73 33.34 14.13
N ASP A 4 2.81 33.62 13.43
CA ASP A 4 2.78 33.80 11.98
C ASP A 4 2.66 32.44 11.26
N HIS A 5 2.38 32.48 9.97
CA HIS A 5 2.21 31.27 9.16
C HIS A 5 3.49 30.41 9.07
N LYS A 6 4.68 31.02 9.15
CA LYS A 6 5.97 30.29 9.13
C LYS A 6 6.18 29.53 10.44
N THR A 7 5.81 30.14 11.57
CA THR A 7 5.87 29.51 12.89
C THR A 7 4.96 28.29 12.95
N ILE A 8 3.71 28.43 12.47
CA ILE A 8 2.75 27.31 12.40
C ILE A 8 3.27 26.21 11.49
N ALA A 9 3.83 26.53 10.31
CA ALA A 9 4.37 25.57 9.36
C ALA A 9 5.58 24.82 9.95
N ARG A 10 6.50 25.52 10.61
CA ARG A 10 7.67 24.92 11.28
C ARG A 10 7.24 24.02 12.45
N PHE A 11 6.29 24.46 13.26
CA PHE A 11 5.75 23.65 14.36
C PHE A 11 5.21 22.33 13.85
N ARG A 12 4.36 22.35 12.82
CA ARG A 12 3.82 21.15 12.17
C ARG A 12 4.90 20.24 11.60
N GLN A 13 5.92 20.82 10.95
CA GLN A 13 7.02 20.09 10.36
C GLN A 13 7.89 19.37 11.40
N ASN A 14 8.10 19.99 12.57
CA ASN A 14 9.04 19.53 13.58
C ASN A 14 8.40 18.60 14.63
N ASN A 15 7.07 18.55 14.71
CA ASN A 15 6.35 17.82 15.74
C ASN A 15 5.37 16.74 15.22
N PRO A 16 5.70 15.94 14.18
CA PRO A 16 4.74 15.01 13.59
C PRO A 16 4.24 13.95 14.57
N LYS A 17 5.13 13.38 15.39
CA LYS A 17 4.79 12.38 16.40
C LYS A 17 3.89 12.94 17.50
N ALA A 18 4.19 14.13 18.01
CA ALA A 18 3.38 14.80 19.02
C ALA A 18 1.96 15.07 18.49
N LEU A 19 1.85 15.54 17.25
CA LEU A 19 0.54 15.77 16.61
C LEU A 19 -0.27 14.48 16.44
N LYS A 20 0.40 13.36 16.13
CA LYS A 20 -0.24 12.04 16.08
C LYS A 20 -0.76 11.62 17.45
N ASN A 21 0.01 11.84 18.49
CA ASN A 21 -0.42 11.53 19.85
C ASN A 21 -1.62 12.39 20.27
N VAL A 22 -1.63 13.69 20.00
CA VAL A 22 -2.77 14.56 20.28
C VAL A 22 -4.04 14.09 19.56
N PHE A 23 -3.91 13.64 18.30
CA PHE A 23 -5.04 13.04 17.59
C PHE A 23 -5.57 11.80 18.32
N ARG A 24 -4.68 10.88 18.73
CA ARG A 24 -5.05 9.65 19.45
C ARG A 24 -5.66 9.93 20.82
N ASP A 25 -5.12 10.90 21.55
CA ASP A 25 -5.64 11.30 22.85
C ASP A 25 -7.04 11.90 22.73
N PHE A 26 -7.29 12.66 21.67
CA PHE A 26 -8.65 13.16 21.37
C PHE A 26 -9.61 12.01 21.02
N VAL A 27 -9.15 10.99 20.28
CA VAL A 27 -9.95 9.78 20.03
C VAL A 27 -10.31 9.07 21.35
N ARG A 28 -9.35 8.85 22.24
CA ARG A 28 -9.58 8.25 23.57
C ARG A 28 -10.54 9.07 24.40
N PHE A 29 -10.40 10.38 24.40
CA PHE A 29 -11.36 11.29 25.04
C PHE A 29 -12.78 11.09 24.50
N CYS A 30 -12.95 11.03 23.20
CA CYS A 30 -14.24 10.76 22.55
C CYS A 30 -14.77 9.34 22.81
N VAL A 31 -13.89 8.35 23.01
CA VAL A 31 -14.26 6.99 23.47
C VAL A 31 -14.90 7.09 24.86
N GLY A 32 -14.28 7.83 25.79
CA GLY A 32 -14.84 8.07 27.13
C GLY A 32 -16.21 8.76 27.11
N LEU A 33 -16.52 9.56 26.08
CA LEU A 33 -17.83 10.17 25.87
C LEU A 33 -18.85 9.25 25.17
N GLY A 34 -18.49 8.00 24.86
CA GLY A 34 -19.38 7.06 24.15
C GLY A 34 -19.67 7.43 22.70
N LEU A 35 -18.79 8.22 22.05
CA LEU A 35 -18.98 8.65 20.66
C LEU A 35 -18.61 7.59 19.63
N TYR A 36 -17.87 6.55 20.01
CA TYR A 36 -17.54 5.39 19.18
C TYR A 36 -18.43 4.20 19.53
N GLY A 37 -18.88 3.47 18.51
CA GLY A 37 -19.73 2.29 18.67
C GLY A 37 -18.95 1.03 19.02
N LYS A 38 -17.71 0.93 18.55
CA LYS A 38 -16.80 -0.23 18.74
C LYS A 38 -17.31 -1.55 18.16
N GLU A 39 -18.33 -1.52 17.29
CA GLU A 39 -18.94 -2.71 16.72
C GLU A 39 -18.55 -2.92 15.24
N LEU A 40 -18.55 -1.84 14.47
CA LEU A 40 -18.30 -1.83 13.04
C LEU A 40 -17.23 -0.80 12.68
N ILE A 41 -16.10 -1.25 12.20
CA ILE A 41 -15.01 -0.42 11.72
C ILE A 41 -14.86 -0.61 10.22
N ALA A 42 -14.97 0.47 9.48
CA ALA A 42 -14.73 0.46 8.04
C ALA A 42 -13.31 0.94 7.73
N ILE A 43 -12.56 0.15 6.97
CA ILE A 43 -11.20 0.49 6.52
C ILE A 43 -11.23 0.84 5.04
N ASP A 44 -10.57 1.93 4.69
CA ASP A 44 -10.41 2.38 3.32
C ASP A 44 -9.15 3.21 3.12
N GLY A 45 -8.65 3.22 1.89
CA GLY A 45 -7.48 3.96 1.47
C GLY A 45 -7.82 5.08 0.49
N SER A 46 -7.16 6.23 0.63
CA SER A 46 -7.30 7.30 -0.34
C SER A 46 -5.95 7.89 -0.71
N LYS A 47 -5.77 8.14 -2.00
CA LYS A 47 -4.53 8.71 -2.53
C LYS A 47 -4.55 10.24 -2.35
N PHE A 48 -3.54 10.78 -1.67
CA PHE A 48 -3.31 12.21 -1.52
C PHE A 48 -2.11 12.63 -2.34
N LYS A 49 -2.24 13.68 -3.14
CA LYS A 49 -1.13 14.19 -3.95
C LYS A 49 0.04 14.58 -3.04
N ALA A 50 1.22 14.08 -3.33
CA ALA A 50 2.44 14.48 -2.64
C ALA A 50 2.97 15.81 -3.18
N TRP A 51 3.87 16.45 -2.43
CA TRP A 51 4.60 17.61 -2.90
C TRP A 51 5.69 17.19 -3.90
N ASN A 52 5.26 16.62 -5.03
CA ASN A 52 6.14 16.14 -6.08
C ASN A 52 5.45 16.20 -7.44
N GLY A 53 6.20 16.54 -8.49
CA GLY A 53 5.73 16.54 -9.88
C GLY A 53 5.98 15.19 -10.57
N LYS A 54 5.14 14.83 -11.53
CA LYS A 54 5.30 13.61 -12.35
C LYS A 54 6.67 13.55 -13.05
N ASP A 55 7.23 14.70 -13.42
CA ASP A 55 8.50 14.78 -14.14
C ASP A 55 9.69 14.39 -13.29
N ARG A 56 9.56 14.53 -11.98
CA ARG A 56 10.56 14.16 -10.99
C ARG A 56 10.33 12.78 -10.36
N ASN A 57 9.41 11.99 -10.92
CA ASN A 57 9.20 10.60 -10.55
C ASN A 57 9.56 9.70 -11.73
N TYR A 58 10.42 8.72 -11.49
CA TYR A 58 11.02 7.85 -12.48
C TYR A 58 10.62 6.40 -12.25
N THR A 59 9.87 5.84 -13.18
CA THR A 59 9.63 4.40 -13.29
C THR A 59 10.65 3.79 -14.25
N LYS A 60 10.89 2.48 -14.20
CA LYS A 60 11.83 1.76 -15.07
C LYS A 60 11.61 2.11 -16.54
N GLY A 61 10.39 2.00 -17.04
CA GLY A 61 10.07 2.31 -18.44
C GLY A 61 10.37 3.77 -18.81
N LYS A 62 10.03 4.73 -17.94
CA LYS A 62 10.32 6.14 -18.15
C LYS A 62 11.82 6.45 -18.21
N ILE A 63 12.62 5.76 -17.39
CA ILE A 63 14.08 5.89 -17.41
C ILE A 63 14.63 5.37 -18.74
N GLN A 64 14.24 4.17 -19.13
CA GLN A 64 14.70 3.54 -20.37
C GLN A 64 14.35 4.39 -21.61
N ASP A 65 13.13 4.93 -21.66
CA ASP A 65 12.73 5.84 -22.74
C ASP A 65 13.56 7.14 -22.76
N ARG A 66 13.90 7.68 -21.59
CA ARG A 66 14.72 8.90 -21.51
C ARG A 66 16.18 8.64 -21.88
N ILE A 67 16.74 7.50 -21.50
CA ILE A 67 18.09 7.07 -21.91
C ILE A 67 18.12 6.95 -23.43
N ARG A 68 17.20 6.21 -24.04
CA ARG A 68 17.11 6.05 -25.48
C ARG A 68 17.03 7.39 -26.21
N ARG A 69 16.18 8.31 -25.76
CA ARG A 69 16.07 9.66 -26.35
C ARG A 69 17.32 10.50 -26.18
N ALA A 70 18.07 10.31 -25.09
CA ALA A 70 19.35 10.99 -24.90
C ALA A 70 20.40 10.44 -25.88
N GLU A 71 20.47 9.13 -26.07
CA GLU A 71 21.35 8.46 -27.04
C GLU A 71 21.05 8.87 -28.48
N GLU A 72 19.76 8.90 -28.86
CA GLU A 72 19.31 9.37 -30.19
C GLU A 72 19.74 10.83 -30.45
N LYS A 73 19.62 11.70 -29.44
CA LYS A 73 20.07 13.10 -29.56
C LYS A 73 21.59 13.25 -29.62
N ILE A 74 22.32 12.45 -28.81
CA ILE A 74 23.79 12.44 -28.85
C ILE A 74 24.26 12.03 -30.26
N ALA A 75 23.66 10.96 -30.83
CA ALA A 75 24.01 10.53 -32.19
C ALA A 75 23.73 11.62 -33.24
N ALA A 76 22.57 12.28 -33.15
CA ALA A 76 22.22 13.39 -34.06
C ALA A 76 23.20 14.58 -33.95
N TYR A 77 23.60 14.96 -32.72
CA TYR A 77 24.56 16.03 -32.51
C TYR A 77 25.98 15.65 -32.97
N LEU A 78 26.39 14.40 -32.87
CA LEU A 78 27.66 13.92 -33.41
C LEU A 78 27.68 14.00 -34.94
N GLU A 79 26.58 13.61 -35.60
CA GLU A 79 26.44 13.76 -37.06
C GLU A 79 26.46 15.24 -37.49
N GLU A 80 25.87 16.13 -36.70
CA GLU A 80 25.87 17.57 -36.94
C GLU A 80 27.28 18.15 -36.78
N LEU A 81 28.00 17.73 -35.73
CA LEU A 81 29.39 18.14 -35.50
C LEU A 81 30.32 17.74 -36.67
N GLU A 82 30.20 16.49 -37.17
CA GLU A 82 30.94 16.00 -38.32
C GLU A 82 30.65 16.80 -39.63
N ARG A 83 29.44 17.36 -39.75
CA ARG A 83 29.10 18.25 -40.89
C ARG A 83 29.71 19.64 -40.72
N THR A 84 29.61 20.21 -39.54
CA THR A 84 30.17 21.53 -39.20
C THR A 84 31.68 21.58 -39.38
N ASP A 85 32.39 20.49 -38.99
CA ASP A 85 33.84 20.37 -39.20
C ASP A 85 34.24 20.35 -40.69
N LYS A 86 33.35 19.91 -41.59
CA LYS A 86 33.59 19.85 -43.03
C LYS A 86 33.30 21.18 -43.74
N GLU A 87 32.47 22.05 -43.18
CA GLU A 87 31.96 23.26 -43.85
C GLU A 87 32.64 24.57 -43.40
N THR A 88 33.69 24.51 -42.59
CA THR A 88 34.50 25.66 -42.11
C THR A 88 33.65 26.77 -41.40
N GLU A 89 32.49 26.45 -40.85
CA GLU A 89 31.65 27.40 -40.14
C GLU A 89 31.82 27.33 -38.61
N SER A 90 32.22 28.46 -38.12
CA SER A 90 32.30 28.96 -36.71
C SER A 90 32.59 27.96 -35.59
N GLU A 91 33.79 28.09 -35.01
CA GLU A 91 34.20 27.44 -33.73
C GLU A 91 33.16 27.58 -32.60
N ASP A 92 32.33 28.62 -32.62
CA ASP A 92 31.29 28.85 -31.61
C ASP A 92 30.10 27.88 -31.74
N GLN A 93 29.76 27.45 -32.96
CA GLN A 93 28.73 26.43 -33.16
C GLN A 93 29.21 25.06 -32.72
N ALA A 94 30.43 24.67 -33.07
CA ALA A 94 31.03 23.41 -32.62
C ALA A 94 31.09 23.33 -31.10
N ARG A 95 31.54 24.38 -30.40
CA ARG A 95 31.56 24.46 -28.94
C ARG A 95 30.17 24.33 -28.31
N THR A 96 29.15 24.90 -28.96
CA THR A 96 27.75 24.80 -28.46
C THR A 96 27.23 23.37 -28.58
N ILE A 97 27.53 22.67 -29.67
CA ILE A 97 27.15 21.28 -29.89
C ILE A 97 27.88 20.37 -28.93
N GLU A 98 29.18 20.55 -28.72
CA GLU A 98 29.98 19.80 -27.75
C GLU A 98 29.42 19.96 -26.32
N ALA A 99 29.10 21.18 -25.89
CA ALA A 99 28.50 21.43 -24.60
C ALA A 99 27.14 20.74 -24.44
N ALA A 100 26.33 20.70 -25.49
CA ALA A 100 25.04 19.99 -25.51
C ALA A 100 25.23 18.45 -25.40
N ILE A 101 26.22 17.90 -26.09
CA ILE A 101 26.58 16.48 -25.99
C ILE A 101 27.01 16.14 -24.55
N LEU A 102 27.90 16.92 -23.94
CA LEU A 102 28.36 16.70 -22.58
C LEU A 102 27.19 16.70 -21.59
N ALA A 103 26.30 17.67 -21.68
CA ALA A 103 25.10 17.75 -20.84
C ALA A 103 24.18 16.53 -21.01
N LEU A 104 24.04 16.00 -22.22
CA LEU A 104 23.26 14.80 -22.48
C LEU A 104 23.93 13.54 -21.95
N VAL A 105 25.26 13.43 -22.02
CA VAL A 105 26.04 12.31 -21.47
C VAL A 105 25.93 12.29 -19.94
N GLU A 106 26.10 13.45 -19.28
CA GLU A 106 25.90 13.56 -17.84
C GLU A 106 24.48 13.14 -17.45
N ARG A 107 23.48 13.61 -18.19
CA ARG A 107 22.08 13.27 -17.95
C ARG A 107 21.80 11.77 -18.14
N ARG A 108 22.40 11.15 -19.14
CA ARG A 108 22.30 9.69 -19.37
C ARG A 108 22.89 8.92 -18.20
N THR A 109 24.09 9.28 -17.75
CA THR A 109 24.77 8.64 -16.61
C THR A 109 23.93 8.75 -15.31
N GLU A 110 23.33 9.91 -15.08
CA GLU A 110 22.41 10.10 -13.94
C GLU A 110 21.19 9.15 -14.02
N LEU A 111 20.61 9.01 -15.22
CA LEU A 111 19.48 8.12 -15.47
C LEU A 111 19.86 6.64 -15.32
N GLU A 112 21.04 6.25 -15.76
CA GLU A 112 21.59 4.89 -15.58
C GLU A 112 21.73 4.57 -14.09
N GLY A 113 22.21 5.50 -13.26
CA GLY A 113 22.25 5.34 -11.82
C GLY A 113 20.88 5.16 -11.19
N TYR A 114 19.83 5.85 -11.67
CA TYR A 114 18.45 5.60 -11.21
C TYR A 114 17.94 4.24 -11.65
N LEU A 115 18.29 3.79 -12.86
CA LEU A 115 17.91 2.48 -13.37
C LEU A 115 18.51 1.36 -12.55
N GLU A 116 19.79 1.51 -12.18
CA GLU A 116 20.50 0.57 -11.31
C GLU A 116 19.83 0.46 -9.93
N ARG A 117 19.47 1.58 -9.30
CA ARG A 117 18.73 1.61 -8.02
C ARG A 117 17.41 0.84 -8.09
N ILE A 118 16.66 0.98 -9.17
CA ILE A 118 15.39 0.23 -9.37
C ILE A 118 15.66 -1.25 -9.65
N THR A 119 16.75 -1.59 -10.34
CA THR A 119 17.02 -2.97 -10.77
C THR A 119 17.64 -3.80 -9.63
N CYS A 120 18.49 -3.20 -8.81
CA CYS A 120 19.20 -3.85 -7.70
C CYS A 120 18.52 -3.68 -6.35
N GLY A 121 17.55 -2.75 -6.23
CA GLY A 121 16.86 -2.44 -4.99
C GLY A 121 15.45 -3.03 -4.91
N GLU A 122 14.82 -2.85 -3.76
CA GLU A 122 13.40 -3.15 -3.53
C GLU A 122 12.47 -2.06 -4.07
N GLU A 123 13.04 -0.96 -4.59
CA GLU A 123 12.27 0.18 -5.09
C GLU A 123 11.76 -0.08 -6.51
N THR A 124 10.48 0.17 -6.74
CA THR A 124 9.86 0.10 -8.07
C THR A 124 9.91 1.43 -8.83
N GLN A 125 10.24 2.52 -8.15
CA GLN A 125 10.26 3.89 -8.66
C GLN A 125 11.27 4.75 -7.88
N VAL A 126 11.89 5.70 -8.55
CA VAL A 126 12.74 6.72 -7.91
C VAL A 126 12.03 8.08 -7.97
N SER A 127 11.83 8.69 -6.83
CA SER A 127 11.19 9.99 -6.69
C SER A 127 12.17 11.00 -6.11
N LEU A 128 12.54 12.03 -6.90
CA LEU A 128 13.63 12.93 -6.53
C LEU A 128 13.23 14.00 -5.53
N THR A 129 11.98 14.45 -5.54
CA THR A 129 11.53 15.55 -4.68
C THR A 129 11.05 15.04 -3.33
N ASP A 130 10.34 13.91 -3.34
CA ASP A 130 9.83 13.22 -2.17
C ASP A 130 10.04 11.71 -2.35
N PRO A 131 11.14 11.14 -1.79
CA PRO A 131 11.52 9.74 -1.98
C PRO A 131 10.44 8.73 -1.54
N ASP A 132 9.60 9.12 -0.60
CA ASP A 132 8.52 8.25 -0.10
C ASP A 132 7.31 8.21 -1.04
N SER A 133 7.14 9.22 -1.91
CA SER A 133 5.98 9.29 -2.80
C SER A 133 6.08 8.34 -4.00
N ARG A 134 4.94 7.86 -4.49
CA ARG A 134 4.85 6.93 -5.62
C ARG A 134 3.82 7.39 -6.65
N LEU A 135 4.06 7.03 -7.91
CA LEU A 135 3.08 7.23 -8.98
C LEU A 135 1.92 6.24 -8.79
N MET A 136 0.74 6.76 -8.53
CA MET A 136 -0.46 5.99 -8.23
C MET A 136 -1.61 6.40 -9.14
N LYS A 137 -2.51 5.46 -9.43
CA LYS A 137 -3.76 5.76 -10.14
C LYS A 137 -4.72 6.46 -9.19
N THR A 138 -5.25 7.60 -9.61
CA THR A 138 -6.30 8.38 -8.93
C THR A 138 -7.52 8.51 -9.83
N LYS A 139 -8.61 9.10 -9.34
CA LYS A 139 -9.80 9.39 -10.16
C LYS A 139 -9.47 10.31 -11.34
N ASP A 140 -8.50 11.22 -11.15
CA ASP A 140 -8.06 12.20 -12.15
C ASP A 140 -6.89 11.69 -13.03
N GLY A 141 -6.63 10.39 -13.04
CA GLY A 141 -5.51 9.76 -13.75
C GLY A 141 -4.30 9.49 -12.85
N MET A 142 -3.11 9.34 -13.47
CA MET A 142 -1.87 9.04 -12.72
C MET A 142 -1.34 10.29 -12.02
N SER A 143 -1.04 10.18 -10.73
CA SER A 143 -0.45 11.26 -9.93
C SER A 143 0.57 10.72 -8.94
N VAL A 144 1.55 11.54 -8.55
CA VAL A 144 2.50 11.17 -7.50
C VAL A 144 1.86 11.43 -6.15
N CYS A 145 1.67 10.36 -5.37
CA CYS A 145 0.83 10.36 -4.17
C CYS A 145 1.51 9.60 -3.03
N LEU A 146 0.96 9.82 -1.83
CA LEU A 146 1.02 8.90 -0.70
C LEU A 146 -0.36 8.26 -0.53
N ASN A 147 -0.39 7.03 -0.04
CA ASN A 147 -1.61 6.30 0.27
C ASN A 147 -1.96 6.52 1.75
N VAL A 148 -3.14 7.02 2.01
CA VAL A 148 -3.63 7.30 3.37
C VAL A 148 -4.73 6.31 3.70
N GLN A 149 -4.47 5.45 4.67
CA GLN A 149 -5.42 4.48 5.19
C GLN A 149 -6.17 5.07 6.37
N THR A 150 -7.46 4.79 6.50
CA THR A 150 -8.28 5.19 7.66
C THR A 150 -9.09 4.02 8.18
N ALA A 151 -9.19 3.93 9.50
CA ALA A 151 -10.18 3.11 10.21
C ALA A 151 -11.25 4.04 10.76
N VAL A 152 -12.49 3.85 10.37
CA VAL A 152 -13.62 4.73 10.68
C VAL A 152 -14.71 3.95 11.41
N ASP A 153 -15.16 4.44 12.55
CA ASP A 153 -16.24 3.83 13.32
C ASP A 153 -17.61 4.08 12.68
N GLY A 154 -18.44 3.04 12.64
CA GLY A 154 -19.75 3.08 11.98
C GLY A 154 -20.79 3.98 12.64
N LYS A 155 -20.77 4.14 13.99
CA LYS A 155 -21.77 4.87 14.76
C LYS A 155 -21.86 6.35 14.35
N ASN A 156 -20.76 7.06 14.49
CA ASN A 156 -20.70 8.50 14.23
C ASN A 156 -19.78 8.87 13.07
N LYS A 157 -19.27 7.91 12.33
CA LYS A 157 -18.34 8.10 11.19
C LYS A 157 -17.11 8.94 11.58
N MET A 158 -16.62 8.71 12.79
CA MET A 158 -15.41 9.34 13.31
C MET A 158 -14.20 8.48 13.00
N VAL A 159 -13.09 9.12 12.66
CA VAL A 159 -11.83 8.43 12.38
C VAL A 159 -11.23 7.93 13.69
N VAL A 160 -11.02 6.63 13.79
CA VAL A 160 -10.39 5.96 14.93
C VAL A 160 -8.88 6.07 14.81
N GLU A 161 -8.37 5.67 13.64
CA GLU A 161 -6.94 5.68 13.35
C GLU A 161 -6.73 5.93 11.85
N PHE A 162 -5.55 6.41 11.51
CA PHE A 162 -5.10 6.54 10.13
C PHE A 162 -3.61 6.22 10.02
N ALA A 163 -3.15 5.83 8.85
CA ALA A 163 -1.75 5.60 8.53
C ALA A 163 -1.42 6.16 7.15
N VAL A 164 -0.20 6.63 6.99
CA VAL A 164 0.32 7.08 5.70
C VAL A 164 1.36 6.08 5.23
N CYS A 165 1.23 5.61 4.01
CA CYS A 165 2.20 4.70 3.40
C CYS A 165 2.45 5.05 1.93
N ASN A 166 3.45 4.41 1.34
CA ASN A 166 3.78 4.54 -0.08
C ASN A 166 3.33 3.33 -0.91
N GLN A 167 2.65 2.39 -0.31
CA GLN A 167 2.14 1.22 -0.99
C GLN A 167 1.03 1.61 -1.97
N VAL A 168 1.18 1.19 -3.23
CA VAL A 168 0.25 1.54 -4.32
C VAL A 168 -1.06 0.79 -4.19
N GLN A 169 -0.99 -0.48 -3.78
CA GLN A 169 -2.13 -1.37 -3.56
C GLN A 169 -2.48 -1.41 -2.07
N ASP A 170 -3.74 -1.76 -1.76
CA ASP A 170 -4.23 -1.77 -0.39
C ASP A 170 -4.15 -3.17 0.28
N LYS A 171 -3.60 -4.19 -0.42
CA LYS A 171 -3.35 -5.54 0.12
C LYS A 171 -2.45 -5.49 1.35
N ASN A 172 -2.77 -6.29 2.35
CA ASN A 172 -2.05 -6.40 3.63
C ASN A 172 -2.02 -5.10 4.47
N LEU A 173 -2.97 -4.19 4.24
CA LEU A 173 -3.13 -2.96 5.03
C LEU A 173 -4.35 -3.00 5.95
N MET A 174 -5.21 -4.00 5.84
CA MET A 174 -6.41 -4.13 6.69
C MET A 174 -6.04 -4.54 8.12
N SER A 175 -5.25 -5.59 8.28
CA SER A 175 -4.89 -6.11 9.61
C SER A 175 -4.11 -5.11 10.47
N PRO A 176 -3.09 -4.37 9.96
CA PRO A 176 -2.42 -3.36 10.76
C PRO A 176 -3.33 -2.19 11.18
N MET A 177 -4.32 -1.87 10.35
CA MET A 177 -5.30 -0.84 10.70
C MET A 177 -6.33 -1.33 11.70
N ALA A 178 -6.77 -2.58 11.60
CA ALA A 178 -7.66 -3.22 12.55
C ALA A 178 -7.01 -3.35 13.94
N GLU A 179 -5.75 -3.78 14.01
CA GLU A 179 -4.98 -3.89 15.24
C GLU A 179 -4.88 -2.55 15.96
N LYS A 180 -4.46 -1.50 15.26
CA LYS A 180 -4.37 -0.14 15.82
C LYS A 180 -5.74 0.40 16.26
N ALA A 181 -6.81 0.07 15.55
CA ALA A 181 -8.16 0.47 15.93
C ALA A 181 -8.58 -0.26 17.22
N SER A 182 -8.28 -1.57 17.34
CA SER A 182 -8.53 -2.35 18.57
C SER A 182 -7.78 -1.79 19.77
N GLU A 183 -6.51 -1.43 19.61
CA GLU A 183 -5.69 -0.83 20.68
C GLU A 183 -6.26 0.51 21.17
N ILE A 184 -6.66 1.39 20.25
CA ILE A 184 -7.16 2.74 20.61
C ILE A 184 -8.56 2.67 21.21
N LEU A 185 -9.42 1.81 20.69
CA LEU A 185 -10.79 1.63 21.16
C LEU A 185 -10.88 0.74 22.41
N GLU A 186 -9.79 0.05 22.76
CA GLU A 186 -9.77 -0.98 23.81
C GLU A 186 -10.93 -1.96 23.59
N ALA A 187 -11.01 -2.51 22.37
CA ALA A 187 -12.10 -3.37 21.95
C ALA A 187 -11.60 -4.49 21.04
N ASP A 188 -12.24 -5.64 21.15
CA ASP A 188 -12.13 -6.80 20.27
C ASP A 188 -13.51 -7.21 19.74
N HIS A 189 -13.58 -8.28 18.95
CA HIS A 189 -14.82 -8.76 18.32
C HIS A 189 -15.52 -7.74 17.40
N MET A 190 -14.77 -6.72 16.93
CA MET A 190 -15.31 -5.76 16.00
C MET A 190 -15.45 -6.36 14.59
N THR A 191 -16.48 -5.94 13.88
CA THR A 191 -16.62 -6.24 12.44
C THR A 191 -15.76 -5.25 11.65
N ILE A 192 -14.74 -5.76 10.97
CA ILE A 192 -13.82 -4.96 10.13
C ILE A 192 -14.25 -5.11 8.68
N VAL A 193 -14.77 -4.04 8.10
CA VAL A 193 -15.24 -4.05 6.71
C VAL A 193 -14.28 -3.28 5.80
N ALA A 194 -13.86 -3.92 4.69
CA ALA A 194 -12.98 -3.33 3.69
C ALA A 194 -13.47 -3.65 2.27
N ASP A 195 -12.94 -2.97 1.26
CA ASP A 195 -13.26 -3.31 -0.13
C ASP A 195 -12.42 -4.47 -0.67
N ASN A 196 -12.70 -4.84 -1.93
CA ASN A 196 -11.99 -5.94 -2.60
C ASN A 196 -10.49 -5.67 -2.80
N GLY A 197 -10.04 -4.42 -2.73
CA GLY A 197 -8.62 -4.06 -2.80
C GLY A 197 -7.79 -4.60 -1.64
N TYR A 198 -8.43 -4.90 -0.51
CA TYR A 198 -7.82 -5.48 0.69
C TYR A 198 -7.87 -7.01 0.70
N ASP A 199 -8.42 -7.64 -0.32
CA ASP A 199 -8.58 -9.09 -0.34
C ASP A 199 -7.22 -9.80 -0.39
N SER A 200 -6.79 -10.26 0.78
CA SER A 200 -5.58 -11.05 1.00
C SER A 200 -5.85 -12.09 2.08
N VAL A 201 -5.58 -13.36 1.79
CA VAL A 201 -5.81 -14.45 2.75
C VAL A 201 -5.03 -14.25 4.03
N SER A 202 -3.77 -13.81 3.93
CA SER A 202 -2.93 -13.54 5.10
C SER A 202 -3.49 -12.40 5.95
N ASP A 203 -3.92 -11.30 5.30
CA ASP A 203 -4.46 -10.12 5.98
C ASP A 203 -5.76 -10.43 6.72
N VAL A 204 -6.66 -11.14 6.04
CA VAL A 204 -7.91 -11.63 6.63
C VAL A 204 -7.67 -12.56 7.83
N ALA A 205 -6.71 -13.49 7.71
CA ALA A 205 -6.38 -14.39 8.79
C ALA A 205 -5.79 -13.67 10.01
N GLN A 206 -4.99 -12.63 9.80
CA GLN A 206 -4.44 -11.80 10.89
C GLN A 206 -5.56 -11.02 11.61
N VAL A 207 -6.54 -10.47 10.89
CA VAL A 207 -7.71 -9.83 11.50
C VAL A 207 -8.48 -10.81 12.40
N LEU A 208 -8.67 -12.06 11.93
CA LEU A 208 -9.30 -13.12 12.73
C LEU A 208 -8.45 -13.54 13.95
N ALA A 209 -7.13 -13.56 13.79
CA ALA A 209 -6.22 -13.86 14.91
C ALA A 209 -6.27 -12.77 16.00
N GLY A 210 -6.56 -11.52 15.61
CA GLY A 210 -6.81 -10.40 16.52
C GLY A 210 -8.23 -10.35 17.08
N ASN A 211 -8.97 -11.47 17.06
CA ASN A 211 -10.36 -11.59 17.55
C ASN A 211 -11.38 -10.68 16.85
N ASN A 212 -11.10 -10.16 15.65
CA ASN A 212 -12.02 -9.36 14.88
C ASN A 212 -12.65 -10.17 13.73
N ILE A 213 -13.77 -9.72 13.23
CA ILE A 213 -14.52 -10.38 12.14
C ILE A 213 -14.30 -9.62 10.83
N PRO A 214 -13.47 -10.13 9.91
CA PRO A 214 -13.26 -9.47 8.63
C PRO A 214 -14.44 -9.68 7.69
N VAL A 215 -14.85 -8.60 7.01
CA VAL A 215 -15.83 -8.60 5.94
C VAL A 215 -15.22 -7.88 4.75
N VAL A 216 -14.75 -8.63 3.76
CA VAL A 216 -14.19 -8.07 2.53
C VAL A 216 -15.23 -8.15 1.43
N CYS A 217 -15.44 -7.05 0.71
CA CYS A 217 -16.46 -6.94 -0.33
C CYS A 217 -16.04 -7.68 -1.63
N GLY A 218 -15.80 -8.98 -1.56
CA GLY A 218 -15.33 -9.78 -2.69
C GLY A 218 -16.06 -11.11 -2.87
N GLY A 219 -16.80 -11.59 -1.88
CA GLY A 219 -17.54 -12.84 -1.89
C GLY A 219 -17.21 -13.76 -0.72
N ASP A 220 -17.92 -14.87 -0.68
CA ASP A 220 -17.65 -15.93 0.31
C ASP A 220 -16.38 -16.67 -0.07
N TYR A 221 -15.56 -16.99 0.92
CA TYR A 221 -14.40 -17.84 0.71
C TYR A 221 -14.00 -18.65 1.93
N GLU A 222 -13.26 -19.70 1.67
CA GLU A 222 -12.84 -20.69 2.61
C GLU A 222 -11.39 -21.07 2.29
N PHE A 223 -10.54 -21.14 3.29
CA PHE A 223 -9.14 -21.52 3.13
C PHE A 223 -8.58 -22.15 4.40
N TRP A 224 -7.42 -22.81 4.29
CA TRP A 224 -6.70 -23.39 5.39
C TRP A 224 -5.52 -22.52 5.76
N TYR A 225 -5.34 -22.27 7.04
CA TYR A 225 -4.31 -21.38 7.56
C TYR A 225 -3.56 -22.06 8.72
N PRO A 226 -2.21 -21.89 8.84
CA PRO A 226 -1.44 -22.40 9.96
C PRO A 226 -1.85 -21.72 11.27
N THR A 227 -1.84 -22.47 12.36
CA THR A 227 -2.19 -21.95 13.71
C THR A 227 -0.99 -21.66 14.59
N THR A 228 0.24 -21.96 14.12
CA THR A 228 1.48 -21.75 14.87
C THR A 228 2.05 -20.34 14.65
N ALA A 229 2.53 -19.72 15.74
CA ALA A 229 3.12 -18.37 15.70
C ALA A 229 4.40 -18.27 14.84
N GLU A 230 5.11 -19.38 14.62
CA GLU A 230 6.34 -19.46 13.83
C GLU A 230 6.12 -19.25 12.33
N GLU A 231 4.87 -19.29 11.89
CA GLU A 231 4.47 -19.21 10.49
C GLU A 231 3.69 -17.92 10.16
N ALA A 232 3.92 -16.87 10.94
CA ALA A 232 3.22 -15.59 10.84
C ALA A 232 3.42 -14.85 9.50
N GLU A 233 4.49 -15.16 8.73
CA GLU A 233 4.73 -14.60 7.41
C GLU A 233 4.11 -15.46 6.30
N VAL A 234 2.80 -15.44 6.23
CA VAL A 234 2.06 -16.18 5.21
C VAL A 234 1.69 -15.28 4.05
N THR A 235 1.95 -15.74 2.83
CA THR A 235 1.60 -15.02 1.60
C THR A 235 0.61 -15.81 0.76
N THR A 236 -0.23 -15.11 -0.01
CA THR A 236 -1.17 -15.74 -0.94
C THR A 236 -0.47 -16.32 -2.17
N GLY A 237 -1.05 -17.36 -2.77
CA GLY A 237 -0.66 -17.85 -4.10
C GLY A 237 -0.94 -16.80 -5.19
N TYR A 238 -0.20 -16.92 -6.30
CA TYR A 238 -0.20 -15.94 -7.39
C TYR A 238 -1.52 -15.93 -8.21
N ASP A 239 -2.30 -17.02 -8.23
CA ASP A 239 -3.51 -17.13 -9.02
C ASP A 239 -4.76 -16.89 -8.16
N GLU A 240 -5.29 -15.70 -8.23
CA GLU A 240 -6.51 -15.28 -7.51
C GLU A 240 -7.77 -16.02 -8.00
N THR A 241 -7.73 -16.60 -9.21
CA THR A 241 -8.89 -17.26 -9.81
C THR A 241 -9.06 -18.71 -9.36
N ILE A 242 -8.00 -19.35 -8.88
CA ILE A 242 -7.98 -20.76 -8.50
C ILE A 242 -7.95 -20.94 -6.97
N ALA A 243 -8.68 -20.13 -6.24
CA ALA A 243 -8.84 -20.27 -4.80
C ALA A 243 -7.52 -20.25 -3.98
N ARG A 244 -7.47 -19.51 -3.18
CA ARG A 244 -6.81 -19.13 -1.90
C ARG A 244 -5.86 -20.20 -1.37
N SER A 245 -4.74 -20.33 -2.07
CA SER A 245 -3.58 -21.08 -1.61
C SER A 245 -2.73 -20.19 -0.71
N VAL A 246 -2.29 -20.73 0.40
CA VAL A 246 -1.49 -20.03 1.41
C VAL A 246 -0.05 -20.51 1.31
N TYR A 247 0.91 -19.60 1.14
CA TYR A 247 2.33 -19.91 1.12
C TYR A 247 2.92 -19.78 2.53
N ILE A 248 3.71 -20.76 2.94
CA ILE A 248 4.47 -20.76 4.20
C ILE A 248 5.95 -20.57 3.85
N PRO A 249 6.50 -19.34 3.97
CA PRO A 249 7.87 -19.04 3.57
C PRO A 249 8.93 -19.85 4.33
N SER A 250 8.76 -19.99 5.65
CA SER A 250 9.67 -20.71 6.54
C SER A 250 9.88 -22.18 6.13
N ARG A 251 8.89 -22.76 5.45
CA ARG A 251 8.88 -24.17 5.01
C ARG A 251 9.00 -24.35 3.51
N ASN A 252 8.94 -23.29 2.75
CA ASN A 252 8.92 -23.31 1.27
C ASN A 252 7.82 -24.23 0.69
N ILE A 253 6.60 -24.17 1.24
CA ILE A 253 5.43 -24.95 0.79
C ILE A 253 4.20 -24.07 0.62
N TYR A 254 3.23 -24.57 -0.16
CA TYR A 254 1.88 -23.99 -0.21
C TYR A 254 0.85 -24.94 0.44
N ILE A 255 -0.20 -24.36 1.00
CA ILE A 255 -1.40 -25.08 1.41
C ILE A 255 -2.45 -24.86 0.32
N CYS A 256 -2.97 -25.94 -0.25
CA CYS A 256 -4.04 -25.87 -1.26
C CYS A 256 -5.41 -25.60 -0.62
N PRO A 257 -6.45 -25.25 -1.42
CA PRO A 257 -7.82 -25.01 -0.92
C PRO A 257 -8.43 -26.16 -0.15
N MET A 258 -7.89 -27.37 -0.28
CA MET A 258 -8.33 -28.59 0.43
C MET A 258 -7.44 -28.94 1.64
N GLY A 259 -6.56 -28.01 2.08
CA GLY A 259 -5.68 -28.21 3.22
C GLY A 259 -4.52 -29.19 2.98
N LYS A 260 -4.17 -29.46 1.71
CA LYS A 260 -3.03 -30.33 1.36
C LYS A 260 -1.81 -29.50 1.01
N PHE A 261 -0.63 -29.99 1.38
CA PHE A 261 0.63 -29.31 1.07
C PHE A 261 1.03 -29.50 -0.38
N LEU A 262 1.49 -28.41 -1.00
CA LEU A 262 2.07 -28.39 -2.34
C LEU A 262 3.56 -28.07 -2.18
N TYR A 263 4.38 -28.90 -2.81
CA TYR A 263 5.83 -28.84 -2.68
C TYR A 263 6.47 -28.24 -3.93
N PRO A 264 7.65 -27.61 -3.82
CA PRO A 264 8.37 -27.11 -4.98
C PRO A 264 8.73 -28.25 -5.94
N SER A 265 8.22 -28.17 -7.17
CA SER A 265 8.37 -29.25 -8.17
C SER A 265 9.39 -28.90 -9.25
N CYS A 266 9.28 -27.75 -9.90
CA CYS A 266 10.20 -27.33 -10.95
C CYS A 266 10.28 -25.79 -11.06
N TYR A 267 11.33 -25.34 -11.75
CA TYR A 267 11.55 -23.95 -12.10
C TYR A 267 11.58 -23.77 -13.62
N ILE A 268 10.80 -22.83 -14.13
CA ILE A 268 10.74 -22.50 -15.56
C ILE A 268 11.58 -21.26 -15.81
N THR A 269 12.79 -21.45 -16.28
CA THR A 269 13.80 -20.38 -16.46
C THR A 269 13.32 -19.27 -17.39
N LYS A 270 12.68 -19.60 -18.52
CA LYS A 270 12.18 -18.60 -19.49
C LYS A 270 11.13 -17.65 -18.93
N LYS A 271 10.40 -18.06 -17.90
CA LYS A 271 9.30 -17.30 -17.30
C LYS A 271 9.61 -16.79 -15.90
N HIS A 272 10.76 -17.17 -15.32
CA HIS A 272 11.12 -16.91 -13.92
C HIS A 272 10.03 -17.39 -12.93
N ILE A 273 9.49 -18.59 -13.17
CA ILE A 273 8.37 -19.14 -12.40
C ILE A 273 8.81 -20.44 -11.71
N ALA A 274 8.59 -20.50 -10.40
CA ALA A 274 8.61 -21.74 -9.61
C ALA A 274 7.21 -22.35 -9.56
N LYS A 275 7.11 -23.67 -9.74
CA LYS A 275 5.85 -24.42 -9.61
C LYS A 275 5.86 -25.25 -8.34
N TYR A 276 4.73 -25.21 -7.63
CA TYR A 276 4.45 -25.98 -6.42
C TYR A 276 3.25 -26.87 -6.67
N GLY A 277 3.37 -28.15 -6.39
CA GLY A 277 2.31 -29.13 -6.66
C GLY A 277 2.40 -30.38 -5.81
N ASN A 278 1.32 -31.15 -5.74
CA ASN A 278 1.26 -32.45 -5.09
C ASN A 278 0.34 -33.39 -5.88
N PRO A 279 0.83 -34.03 -6.95
CA PRO A 279 0.04 -34.91 -7.78
C PRO A 279 -0.63 -36.07 -7.03
N SER A 280 0.08 -36.65 -6.05
CA SER A 280 -0.42 -37.75 -5.23
C SER A 280 -1.64 -37.33 -4.40
N ALA A 281 -1.55 -36.19 -3.70
CA ALA A 281 -2.70 -35.67 -2.95
C ALA A 281 -3.87 -35.28 -3.85
N CYS A 282 -3.60 -34.73 -5.04
CA CYS A 282 -4.63 -34.35 -6.00
C CYS A 282 -5.36 -35.55 -6.63
N SER A 283 -4.69 -36.70 -6.86
CA SER A 283 -5.31 -37.89 -7.41
C SER A 283 -6.36 -38.50 -6.48
N HIS A 284 -6.21 -38.30 -5.16
CA HIS A 284 -7.13 -38.81 -4.13
C HIS A 284 -8.02 -37.70 -3.54
N CYS A 285 -8.06 -36.52 -4.16
CA CYS A 285 -8.80 -35.38 -3.64
C CYS A 285 -10.33 -35.56 -3.87
N PRO A 286 -11.17 -35.47 -2.82
CA PRO A 286 -12.62 -35.65 -2.95
C PRO A 286 -13.28 -34.50 -3.72
N LYS A 287 -12.67 -33.33 -3.77
CA LYS A 287 -13.16 -32.14 -4.48
C LYS A 287 -12.07 -31.59 -5.37
N LYS A 288 -12.15 -31.80 -6.65
CA LYS A 288 -11.22 -31.25 -7.63
C LYS A 288 -11.41 -29.73 -7.70
N CYS A 289 -10.34 -28.98 -7.44
CA CYS A 289 -10.28 -27.50 -7.52
C CYS A 289 -9.64 -27.01 -8.83
N THR A 290 -9.40 -27.91 -9.80
CA THR A 290 -8.83 -27.60 -11.11
C THR A 290 -9.38 -28.55 -12.17
N THR A 291 -9.45 -28.07 -13.41
CA THR A 291 -9.74 -28.88 -14.59
C THR A 291 -8.51 -29.65 -15.09
N MET A 292 -7.32 -29.30 -14.62
CA MET A 292 -6.07 -29.97 -14.97
C MET A 292 -5.92 -31.31 -14.24
N ARG A 293 -4.94 -32.11 -14.66
CA ARG A 293 -4.64 -33.43 -14.05
C ARG A 293 -4.39 -33.29 -12.54
N TYR A 294 -3.70 -32.22 -12.10
CA TYR A 294 -3.50 -31.86 -10.71
C TYR A 294 -3.38 -30.33 -10.55
N PHE A 295 -3.66 -29.85 -9.36
CA PHE A 295 -3.54 -28.45 -9.00
C PHE A 295 -2.06 -28.10 -8.74
N TYR A 296 -1.64 -26.94 -9.23
CA TYR A 296 -0.34 -26.36 -8.91
C TYR A 296 -0.45 -24.85 -8.77
N VAL A 297 0.48 -24.28 -8.00
CA VAL A 297 0.63 -22.83 -7.83
C VAL A 297 1.91 -22.38 -8.53
N GLU A 298 1.84 -21.29 -9.24
CA GLU A 298 2.97 -20.63 -9.88
C GLU A 298 3.40 -19.42 -9.06
N ARG A 299 4.70 -19.28 -8.79
CA ARG A 299 5.28 -18.15 -8.08
C ARG A 299 6.41 -17.56 -8.91
N MET A 300 6.37 -16.24 -9.16
CA MET A 300 7.46 -15.54 -9.81
C MET A 300 8.57 -15.28 -8.79
N ILE A 301 9.76 -15.88 -9.03
CA ILE A 301 10.95 -15.70 -8.19
C ILE A 301 12.20 -15.79 -9.07
N LYS A 302 13.32 -15.26 -8.60
CA LYS A 302 14.62 -15.43 -9.27
C LYS A 302 15.06 -16.88 -9.15
N LYS A 303 15.86 -17.36 -10.11
CA LYS A 303 16.40 -18.73 -10.09
C LYS A 303 17.28 -18.99 -8.86
N SER A 304 17.99 -17.97 -8.38
CA SER A 304 18.81 -18.02 -7.17
C SER A 304 18.00 -18.22 -5.88
N GLU A 305 16.73 -17.86 -5.88
CA GLU A 305 15.80 -18.00 -4.74
C GLU A 305 15.04 -19.32 -4.76
N PHE A 306 15.10 -20.07 -5.89
CA PHE A 306 14.40 -21.34 -6.01
C PHE A 306 15.19 -22.46 -5.35
N SER A 307 14.59 -23.10 -4.35
CA SER A 307 15.05 -24.37 -3.78
C SER A 307 13.98 -25.44 -3.93
N LYS A 308 14.41 -26.70 -4.07
CA LYS A 308 13.54 -27.88 -3.93
C LYS A 308 13.43 -28.35 -2.50
N GLU A 309 14.30 -27.85 -1.63
CA GLU A 309 14.23 -28.15 -0.21
C GLU A 309 12.99 -27.52 0.41
N CYS A 310 12.27 -28.32 1.17
CA CYS A 310 11.06 -27.88 1.88
C CYS A 310 10.91 -28.71 3.16
N ASP A 311 10.30 -28.10 4.17
CA ASP A 311 9.95 -28.81 5.40
C ASP A 311 8.58 -29.46 5.25
N MET A 312 8.54 -30.78 5.34
CA MET A 312 7.34 -31.61 5.20
C MET A 312 6.73 -31.99 6.55
N SER A 313 7.23 -31.47 7.66
CA SER A 313 6.69 -31.77 8.99
C SER A 313 5.22 -31.35 9.10
N PRO A 314 4.40 -32.06 9.91
CA PRO A 314 3.00 -31.71 10.11
C PRO A 314 2.84 -30.30 10.65
N VAL A 315 1.90 -29.54 10.07
CA VAL A 315 1.50 -28.20 10.53
C VAL A 315 0.05 -28.29 10.99
N PRO A 316 -0.29 -27.84 12.19
CA PRO A 316 -1.67 -27.73 12.58
C PRO A 316 -2.34 -26.63 11.76
N LEU A 317 -3.43 -27.00 11.06
CA LEU A 317 -4.17 -26.13 10.17
C LEU A 317 -5.56 -25.84 10.72
N LYS A 318 -5.97 -24.58 10.65
CA LYS A 318 -7.31 -24.11 10.96
C LYS A 318 -8.04 -23.80 9.65
N LYS A 319 -9.25 -24.29 9.51
CA LYS A 319 -10.13 -23.91 8.39
C LYS A 319 -10.79 -22.57 8.72
N ILE A 320 -10.58 -21.60 7.86
CA ILE A 320 -11.18 -20.27 7.97
C ILE A 320 -12.27 -20.14 6.90
N ARG A 321 -13.46 -19.73 7.31
CA ARG A 321 -14.59 -19.48 6.44
C ARG A 321 -15.05 -18.04 6.64
N ILE A 322 -15.12 -17.30 5.54
CA ILE A 322 -15.62 -15.93 5.53
C ILE A 322 -16.84 -15.89 4.63
N LEU A 323 -17.92 -15.42 5.21
CA LEU A 323 -19.17 -15.23 4.50
C LEU A 323 -19.36 -13.76 4.18
N GLN A 324 -19.68 -13.47 2.93
CA GLN A 324 -20.01 -12.11 2.53
C GLN A 324 -21.30 -11.67 3.25
N ASN A 325 -21.23 -10.55 3.92
CA ASN A 325 -22.41 -9.88 4.47
C ASN A 325 -22.72 -8.64 3.62
N LYS A 326 -23.66 -8.81 2.66
CA LYS A 326 -24.06 -7.73 1.73
C LYS A 326 -24.61 -6.49 2.46
N ALA A 327 -25.32 -6.65 3.56
CA ALA A 327 -25.86 -5.56 4.35
C ALA A 327 -24.76 -4.72 5.00
N ILE A 328 -23.75 -5.37 5.58
CA ILE A 328 -22.57 -4.71 6.15
C ILE A 328 -21.71 -4.09 5.05
N SER A 329 -21.45 -4.82 3.97
CA SER A 329 -20.67 -4.34 2.83
C SER A 329 -21.27 -3.07 2.20
N SER A 330 -22.59 -2.94 2.14
CA SER A 330 -23.25 -1.74 1.62
C SER A 330 -23.06 -0.51 2.52
N GLN A 331 -22.93 -0.70 3.82
CA GLN A 331 -22.72 0.39 4.78
C GLN A 331 -21.30 0.97 4.69
N ARG A 332 -20.32 0.19 4.25
CA ARG A 332 -18.91 0.60 4.16
C ARG A 332 -18.75 1.96 3.46
N LYS A 333 -19.32 2.09 2.26
CA LYS A 333 -19.20 3.33 1.48
C LYS A 333 -19.65 4.55 2.26
N CYS A 334 -20.83 4.49 2.90
CA CYS A 334 -21.35 5.58 3.69
C CYS A 334 -20.47 5.95 4.90
N ILE A 335 -19.71 4.98 5.43
CA ILE A 335 -18.84 5.19 6.59
C ILE A 335 -17.54 5.86 6.14
N VAL A 336 -16.83 5.29 5.18
CA VAL A 336 -15.47 5.72 4.80
C VAL A 336 -15.45 6.92 3.84
N GLU A 337 -16.46 7.07 2.98
CA GLU A 337 -16.50 8.21 2.06
C GLU A 337 -16.72 9.54 2.78
N HIS A 338 -17.38 9.52 3.94
CA HIS A 338 -17.67 10.74 4.69
C HIS A 338 -16.40 11.47 5.18
N PRO A 339 -15.44 10.84 5.87
CA PRO A 339 -14.20 11.51 6.27
C PRO A 339 -13.39 12.01 5.07
N PHE A 340 -13.16 11.16 4.07
CA PHE A 340 -12.38 11.55 2.90
C PHE A 340 -13.06 12.64 2.06
N GLY A 341 -14.38 12.58 1.92
CA GLY A 341 -15.16 13.62 1.26
C GLY A 341 -14.99 14.97 1.95
N THR A 342 -15.25 15.01 3.26
CA THR A 342 -15.09 16.23 4.06
C THR A 342 -13.66 16.76 4.03
N VAL A 343 -12.67 15.92 4.24
CA VAL A 343 -11.25 16.34 4.24
C VAL A 343 -10.83 16.90 2.89
N LYS A 344 -11.18 16.22 1.79
CA LYS A 344 -10.73 16.63 0.46
C LYS A 344 -11.53 17.77 -0.14
N HIS A 345 -12.84 17.84 0.12
CA HIS A 345 -13.71 18.84 -0.49
C HIS A 345 -13.95 20.03 0.46
N ASP A 346 -14.45 19.79 1.67
CA ASP A 346 -14.85 20.88 2.56
C ASP A 346 -13.63 21.54 3.24
N MET A 347 -12.63 20.74 3.62
CA MET A 347 -11.39 21.27 4.22
C MET A 347 -10.29 21.58 3.19
N GLY A 348 -10.49 21.22 1.92
CA GLY A 348 -9.57 21.53 0.81
C GLY A 348 -8.24 20.78 0.82
N VAL A 349 -8.07 19.74 1.65
CA VAL A 349 -6.81 18.99 1.77
C VAL A 349 -6.73 17.93 0.69
N ARG A 350 -6.39 18.34 -0.54
CA ARG A 350 -6.23 17.44 -1.71
C ARG A 350 -4.77 17.09 -1.98
N GLN A 351 -3.86 17.93 -1.49
CA GLN A 351 -2.43 17.79 -1.66
C GLN A 351 -1.73 18.00 -0.33
N LEU A 352 -0.72 17.17 -0.06
CA LEU A 352 0.14 17.30 1.10
C LEU A 352 1.15 18.43 0.88
N LEU A 353 1.41 19.20 1.90
CA LEU A 353 2.35 20.32 1.87
C LEU A 353 3.75 19.92 2.36
N LEU A 354 3.84 18.85 3.15
CA LEU A 354 5.08 18.33 3.69
C LEU A 354 5.53 17.08 2.92
N ARG A 355 6.85 16.87 2.86
CA ARG A 355 7.48 15.73 2.19
C ARG A 355 7.82 14.64 3.21
N GLY A 356 7.74 13.38 2.76
CA GLY A 356 8.03 12.21 3.56
C GLY A 356 6.84 11.75 4.40
N ILE A 357 6.73 10.44 4.61
CA ILE A 357 5.62 9.79 5.30
C ILE A 357 5.38 10.38 6.70
N GLN A 358 6.44 10.52 7.51
CA GLN A 358 6.29 10.99 8.89
C GLN A 358 5.72 12.41 8.99
N LYS A 359 6.20 13.33 8.14
CA LYS A 359 5.72 14.72 8.15
C LYS A 359 4.31 14.82 7.56
N ALA A 360 4.01 14.04 6.53
CA ALA A 360 2.66 13.90 5.98
C ALA A 360 1.67 13.36 7.03
N GLU A 361 2.10 12.39 7.85
CA GLU A 361 1.30 11.88 8.96
C GLU A 361 1.01 12.96 10.01
N GLY A 362 2.00 13.78 10.38
CA GLY A 362 1.79 14.94 11.25
C GLY A 362 0.81 15.97 10.69
N GLU A 363 0.88 16.25 9.38
CA GLU A 363 -0.05 17.13 8.68
C GLU A 363 -1.49 16.60 8.73
N LEU A 364 -1.66 15.32 8.42
CA LEU A 364 -2.95 14.65 8.44
C LEU A 364 -3.49 14.45 9.85
N SER A 365 -2.62 14.37 10.87
CA SER A 365 -3.06 14.33 12.27
C SER A 365 -3.89 15.55 12.65
N LEU A 366 -3.45 16.75 12.28
CA LEU A 366 -4.24 17.97 12.50
C LEU A 366 -5.52 17.96 11.69
N THR A 367 -5.49 17.46 10.48
CA THR A 367 -6.65 17.39 9.60
C THR A 367 -7.72 16.47 10.16
N PHE A 368 -7.36 15.25 10.54
CA PHE A 368 -8.31 14.28 11.11
C PHE A 368 -8.72 14.66 12.54
N LEU A 369 -7.85 15.31 13.31
CA LEU A 369 -8.23 15.91 14.59
C LEU A 369 -9.34 16.95 14.39
N ALA A 370 -9.16 17.90 13.47
CA ALA A 370 -10.15 18.92 13.18
C ALA A 370 -11.47 18.31 12.66
N PHE A 371 -11.38 17.27 11.83
CA PHE A 371 -12.54 16.51 11.39
C PHE A 371 -13.29 15.89 12.57
N ASN A 372 -12.61 15.15 13.44
CA ASN A 372 -13.22 14.50 14.61
C ASN A 372 -13.76 15.53 15.60
N MET A 373 -13.05 16.65 15.83
CA MET A 373 -13.55 17.76 16.70
C MET A 373 -14.85 18.33 16.15
N LYS A 374 -14.92 18.62 14.85
CA LYS A 374 -16.15 19.11 14.21
C LYS A 374 -17.30 18.12 14.39
N ARG A 375 -17.02 16.81 14.24
CA ARG A 375 -18.03 15.76 14.46
C ARG A 375 -18.51 15.73 15.92
N ALA A 376 -17.56 15.70 16.89
CA ALA A 376 -17.88 15.67 18.30
C ALA A 376 -18.71 16.92 18.71
N LEU A 377 -18.33 18.11 18.27
CA LEU A 377 -19.08 19.35 18.50
C LEU A 377 -20.54 19.29 17.97
N ASN A 378 -20.70 18.70 16.78
CA ASN A 378 -22.05 18.60 16.18
C ASN A 378 -22.92 17.56 16.89
N ILE A 379 -22.35 16.55 17.53
CA ILE A 379 -23.07 15.45 18.20
C ILE A 379 -23.40 15.83 19.66
N VAL A 380 -22.41 16.29 20.40
CA VAL A 380 -22.49 16.52 21.85
C VAL A 380 -22.86 17.98 22.18
N GLY A 381 -22.49 18.89 21.30
CA GLY A 381 -22.59 20.33 21.55
C GLY A 381 -21.43 20.88 22.36
N ILE A 382 -21.12 22.16 22.17
CA ILE A 382 -19.95 22.81 22.77
C ILE A 382 -19.96 22.80 24.28
N LYS A 383 -21.12 23.04 24.89
CA LYS A 383 -21.29 23.13 26.37
C LYS A 383 -20.96 21.81 27.04
N ASN A 384 -21.48 20.70 26.52
CA ASN A 384 -21.25 19.38 27.07
C ASN A 384 -19.80 18.89 26.83
N LEU A 385 -19.22 19.23 25.65
CA LEU A 385 -17.84 18.89 25.35
C LEU A 385 -16.87 19.64 26.26
N MET A 386 -17.14 20.93 26.55
CA MET A 386 -16.30 21.71 27.49
C MET A 386 -16.48 21.23 28.93
N ALA A 387 -17.68 20.86 29.35
CA ALA A 387 -17.92 20.28 30.68
C ALA A 387 -17.18 18.94 30.88
N ALA A 388 -16.98 18.17 29.82
CA ALA A 388 -16.24 16.90 29.87
C ALA A 388 -14.70 17.07 29.90
N LEU A 389 -14.21 18.26 29.57
CA LEU A 389 -12.77 18.58 29.66
C LEU A 389 -12.35 19.11 31.06
N GLY A 390 -13.28 19.34 31.96
CA GLY A 390 -13.07 19.88 33.31
C GLY A 390 -13.12 21.36 33.29
#